data_7ea63e901b19866eefd5de5186233cb6
#
_entry.id   7ea63e901b19866eefd5de5186233cb6
#
_cell.length_a   1.000
_cell.length_b   1.000
_cell.length_c   1.000
_cell.angle_alpha   90.00
_cell.angle_beta   90.00
_cell.angle_gamma   90.00
#
_symmetry.space_group_name_H-M   'P 1'
#
loop_
_entity.id
_entity.type
_entity.pdbx_description
1 polymer ?
#
loop_
_entity_poly.entity_id
_entity_poly.type
_entity_poly.pdbx_seq_one_letter_code
_entity_poly.pdbx_strand_id
1 'polypeptide(L)'
;MTSSIFLIFAACIAFSYAAFRLFGPGRYTPWERMLYAPVYALARVLWRVEIEWRGWSTDVENSRSDSSRIFLLAERMKTGALLIANHRCSVDPFFVQLVSGRRVHWMVAGEYFKHFLFGPILRSYQAIPTNRAGVDTTSTKRAIALAKSGRFVGMFPEGRINRTSSPLLTIRPGAAIVAMRAGVPLVPIWIEGAPRGWEVYSALFMPAKVRIIVGQPKRFEESLQEGSASRKDNICLEESTDASSQRLQAREDAVAWVSGVMQESLKMGGHATEEIGIAGRQWLDS
;
A
#
# COMPACT_ATOMS: atom_id res chain seq x y z
N MET A 1 -33.53 21.89 -17.84
CA MET A 1 -32.16 21.31 -17.88
C MET A 1 -31.62 20.89 -16.50
N THR A 2 -31.88 21.63 -15.43
CA THR A 2 -31.40 21.32 -14.07
C THR A 2 -31.95 20.02 -13.47
N SER A 3 -33.27 19.74 -13.70
CA SER A 3 -33.93 18.54 -13.16
C SER A 3 -33.40 17.23 -13.77
N SER A 4 -33.06 17.21 -15.06
CA SER A 4 -32.53 16.02 -15.72
C SER A 4 -31.12 15.68 -15.29
N ILE A 5 -30.27 16.67 -15.03
CA ILE A 5 -28.90 16.47 -14.49
C ILE A 5 -28.98 15.92 -13.08
N PHE A 6 -29.89 16.40 -12.25
CA PHE A 6 -30.10 15.92 -10.90
C PHE A 6 -30.58 14.46 -10.87
N LEU A 7 -31.51 14.10 -11.78
CA LEU A 7 -32.01 12.73 -11.92
C LEU A 7 -30.90 11.75 -12.39
N ILE A 8 -30.07 12.17 -13.34
CA ILE A 8 -28.92 11.36 -13.81
C ILE A 8 -27.91 11.17 -12.67
N PHE A 9 -27.61 12.22 -11.92
CA PHE A 9 -26.69 12.15 -10.79
C PHE A 9 -27.23 11.26 -9.66
N ALA A 10 -28.50 11.38 -9.32
CA ALA A 10 -29.17 10.52 -8.36
C ALA A 10 -29.23 9.05 -8.82
N ALA A 11 -29.49 8.81 -10.10
CA ALA A 11 -29.47 7.47 -10.68
C ALA A 11 -28.06 6.85 -10.66
N CYS A 12 -27.02 7.63 -10.96
CA CYS A 12 -25.63 7.19 -10.85
C CYS A 12 -25.24 6.86 -9.41
N ILE A 13 -25.67 7.66 -8.43
CA ILE A 13 -25.45 7.39 -7.00
C ILE A 13 -26.18 6.12 -6.56
N ALA A 14 -27.46 5.97 -6.93
CA ALA A 14 -28.27 4.79 -6.61
C ALA A 14 -27.70 3.53 -7.26
N PHE A 15 -27.27 3.60 -8.51
CA PHE A 15 -26.62 2.51 -9.23
C PHE A 15 -25.27 2.16 -8.57
N SER A 16 -24.45 3.15 -8.25
CA SER A 16 -23.18 2.95 -7.56
C SER A 16 -23.39 2.34 -6.17
N TYR A 17 -24.40 2.78 -5.43
CA TYR A 17 -24.75 2.22 -4.13
C TYR A 17 -25.27 0.77 -4.24
N ALA A 18 -26.15 0.49 -5.20
CA ALA A 18 -26.66 -0.85 -5.45
C ALA A 18 -25.52 -1.80 -5.91
N ALA A 19 -24.68 -1.34 -6.82
CA ALA A 19 -23.49 -2.10 -7.25
C ALA A 19 -22.55 -2.36 -6.08
N PHE A 20 -22.36 -1.40 -5.17
CA PHE A 20 -21.52 -1.61 -4.00
C PHE A 20 -22.16 -2.55 -2.98
N ARG A 21 -23.46 -2.53 -2.77
CA ARG A 21 -24.15 -3.53 -1.91
C ARG A 21 -24.05 -4.93 -2.48
N LEU A 22 -24.06 -5.07 -3.79
CA LEU A 22 -23.97 -6.37 -4.48
C LEU A 22 -22.52 -6.87 -4.61
N PHE A 23 -21.54 -5.96 -4.69
CA PHE A 23 -20.16 -6.30 -5.06
C PHE A 23 -19.09 -5.77 -4.09
N GLY A 24 -19.47 -5.01 -3.06
CA GLY A 24 -18.54 -4.39 -2.11
C GLY A 24 -18.49 -5.11 -0.78
N PRO A 25 -17.67 -6.16 -0.65
CA PRO A 25 -17.42 -6.77 0.66
C PRO A 25 -16.55 -5.83 1.50
N GLY A 26 -16.65 -5.92 2.83
CA GLY A 26 -15.76 -5.22 3.75
C GLY A 26 -16.48 -4.45 4.85
N ARG A 27 -15.66 -3.99 5.81
CA ARG A 27 -16.10 -3.23 6.98
C ARG A 27 -16.09 -1.73 6.70
N TYR A 28 -16.95 -1.30 5.79
CA TYR A 28 -17.09 0.11 5.42
C TYR A 28 -18.35 0.71 6.03
N THR A 29 -18.25 1.97 6.43
CA THR A 29 -19.42 2.79 6.76
C THR A 29 -20.23 3.06 5.48
N PRO A 30 -21.54 3.42 5.60
CA PRO A 30 -22.35 3.75 4.40
C PRO A 30 -21.73 4.85 3.54
N TRP A 31 -21.11 5.86 4.15
CA TRP A 31 -20.41 6.93 3.46
C TRP A 31 -19.19 6.43 2.68
N GLU A 32 -18.36 5.59 3.31
CA GLU A 32 -17.23 4.96 2.62
C GLU A 32 -17.68 4.09 1.46
N ARG A 33 -18.77 3.36 1.63
CA ARG A 33 -19.36 2.57 0.54
C ARG A 33 -19.70 3.43 -0.66
N MET A 34 -20.32 4.59 -0.44
CA MET A 34 -20.64 5.54 -1.50
C MET A 34 -19.38 6.06 -2.20
N LEU A 35 -18.33 6.38 -1.46
CA LEU A 35 -17.07 6.88 -2.02
C LEU A 35 -16.30 5.82 -2.83
N TYR A 36 -16.32 4.55 -2.38
CA TYR A 36 -15.57 3.48 -3.04
C TYR A 36 -16.35 2.79 -4.18
N ALA A 37 -17.68 2.92 -4.22
CA ALA A 37 -18.51 2.29 -5.24
C ALA A 37 -18.06 2.57 -6.69
N PRO A 38 -17.74 3.83 -7.09
CA PRO A 38 -17.24 4.10 -8.42
C PRO A 38 -15.92 3.38 -8.72
N VAL A 39 -15.02 3.28 -7.74
CA VAL A 39 -13.74 2.60 -7.88
C VAL A 39 -13.95 1.11 -8.13
N TYR A 40 -14.87 0.47 -7.41
CA TYR A 40 -15.22 -0.93 -7.62
C TYR A 40 -15.85 -1.18 -8.99
N ALA A 41 -16.71 -0.26 -9.45
CA ALA A 41 -17.29 -0.33 -10.79
C ALA A 41 -16.20 -0.22 -11.88
N LEU A 42 -15.31 0.76 -11.77
CA LEU A 42 -14.18 0.93 -12.69
C LEU A 42 -13.25 -0.30 -12.67
N ALA A 43 -12.99 -0.87 -11.49
CA ALA A 43 -12.16 -2.04 -11.35
C ALA A 43 -12.68 -3.25 -12.13
N ARG A 44 -14.00 -3.44 -12.15
CA ARG A 44 -14.61 -4.57 -12.88
C ARG A 44 -14.76 -4.30 -14.38
N VAL A 45 -15.20 -3.11 -14.74
CA VAL A 45 -15.59 -2.81 -16.14
C VAL A 45 -14.39 -2.32 -16.94
N LEU A 46 -13.62 -1.39 -16.40
CA LEU A 46 -12.58 -0.68 -17.14
C LEU A 46 -11.19 -1.28 -16.94
N TRP A 47 -10.86 -1.64 -15.69
CA TRP A 47 -9.53 -2.12 -15.34
C TRP A 47 -9.45 -3.64 -15.28
N ARG A 48 -10.56 -4.36 -15.42
CA ARG A 48 -10.60 -5.83 -15.44
C ARG A 48 -9.65 -6.45 -14.42
N VAL A 49 -9.81 -6.03 -13.14
CA VAL A 49 -8.89 -6.36 -12.06
C VAL A 49 -8.98 -7.84 -11.72
N GLU A 50 -7.82 -8.49 -11.72
CA GLU A 50 -7.60 -9.85 -11.22
C GLU A 50 -6.82 -9.77 -9.91
N ILE A 51 -7.25 -10.52 -8.87
CA ILE A 51 -6.60 -10.53 -7.55
C ILE A 51 -6.04 -11.92 -7.29
N GLU A 52 -4.78 -11.97 -6.92
CA GLU A 52 -4.04 -13.20 -6.62
C GLU A 52 -3.47 -13.13 -5.19
N TRP A 53 -3.75 -14.14 -4.38
CA TRP A 53 -3.25 -14.25 -3.02
C TRP A 53 -2.14 -15.30 -2.99
N ARG A 54 -0.91 -14.91 -2.60
CA ARG A 54 0.22 -15.82 -2.59
C ARG A 54 0.73 -16.11 -1.19
N GLY A 55 0.94 -17.42 -0.94
CA GLY A 55 1.40 -17.93 0.34
C GLY A 55 0.37 -17.87 1.47
N TRP A 56 -0.87 -17.47 1.18
CA TRP A 56 -1.98 -17.58 2.14
C TRP A 56 -2.45 -19.03 2.24
N SER A 57 -3.19 -19.40 3.30
CA SER A 57 -3.68 -20.78 3.44
C SER A 57 -4.47 -21.25 2.21
N THR A 58 -4.41 -22.55 1.93
CA THR A 58 -5.00 -23.20 0.73
C THR A 58 -6.46 -22.85 0.46
N ASP A 59 -7.25 -22.58 1.51
CA ASP A 59 -8.64 -22.13 1.40
C ASP A 59 -8.78 -20.79 0.67
N VAL A 60 -7.72 -19.97 0.67
CA VAL A 60 -7.68 -18.67 0.00
C VAL A 60 -7.19 -18.80 -1.43
N GLU A 61 -6.21 -19.65 -1.67
CA GLU A 61 -5.65 -19.87 -3.01
C GLU A 61 -6.66 -20.58 -3.93
N ASN A 62 -7.45 -21.51 -3.40
CA ASN A 62 -8.48 -22.23 -4.15
C ASN A 62 -9.74 -21.40 -4.46
N SER A 63 -9.93 -20.25 -3.82
CA SER A 63 -11.05 -19.36 -4.11
C SER A 63 -10.93 -18.56 -5.42
N ARG A 64 -9.89 -18.81 -6.21
CA ARG A 64 -9.74 -18.29 -7.58
C ARG A 64 -10.92 -18.63 -8.51
N SER A 65 -11.67 -19.67 -8.21
CA SER A 65 -12.78 -20.14 -9.08
C SER A 65 -14.12 -19.46 -8.82
N ASP A 66 -14.29 -18.84 -7.65
CA ASP A 66 -15.52 -18.12 -7.31
C ASP A 66 -15.29 -16.61 -7.37
N SER A 67 -15.51 -16.03 -8.56
CA SER A 67 -15.44 -14.58 -8.81
C SER A 67 -16.47 -13.77 -7.99
N SER A 68 -17.34 -14.40 -7.21
CA SER A 68 -18.34 -13.77 -6.35
C SER A 68 -17.82 -13.43 -4.97
N ARG A 69 -16.73 -14.04 -4.48
CA ARG A 69 -16.14 -13.78 -3.16
C ARG A 69 -14.76 -13.12 -3.30
N ILE A 70 -14.74 -11.80 -3.25
CA ILE A 70 -13.48 -11.05 -3.08
C ILE A 70 -13.07 -11.23 -1.62
N PHE A 71 -12.04 -12.06 -1.37
CA PHE A 71 -11.41 -12.12 -0.05
C PHE A 71 -10.74 -10.80 0.25
N LEU A 72 -10.88 -10.33 1.49
CA LEU A 72 -10.37 -9.03 1.90
C LEU A 72 -9.40 -9.17 3.06
N LEU A 73 -8.35 -8.37 3.04
CA LEU A 73 -7.38 -8.28 4.14
C LEU A 73 -8.05 -8.05 5.50
N ALA A 74 -9.12 -7.22 5.54
CA ALA A 74 -9.85 -6.92 6.77
C ALA A 74 -10.55 -8.13 7.41
N GLU A 75 -10.85 -9.17 6.65
CA GLU A 75 -11.45 -10.41 7.16
C GLU A 75 -10.38 -11.29 7.81
N ARG A 76 -9.16 -11.23 7.29
CA ARG A 76 -8.03 -12.04 7.72
C ARG A 76 -7.18 -11.37 8.80
N MET A 77 -7.14 -10.03 8.82
CA MET A 77 -6.32 -9.26 9.75
C MET A 77 -7.18 -8.49 10.72
N LYS A 78 -7.18 -8.92 11.98
CA LYS A 78 -7.90 -8.22 13.07
C LYS A 78 -7.13 -7.02 13.61
N THR A 79 -5.80 -6.98 13.39
CA THR A 79 -4.89 -5.93 13.85
C THR A 79 -4.68 -4.85 12.79
N GLY A 80 -3.97 -3.78 13.16
CA GLY A 80 -3.42 -2.83 12.19
C GLY A 80 -2.39 -3.49 11.29
N ALA A 81 -2.14 -2.88 10.13
CA ALA A 81 -1.11 -3.32 9.21
C ALA A 81 -0.56 -2.15 8.40
N LEU A 82 0.69 -2.29 7.97
CA LEU A 82 1.28 -1.44 6.95
C LEU A 82 1.16 -2.14 5.60
N LEU A 83 0.41 -1.54 4.68
CA LEU A 83 0.25 -2.01 3.31
C LEU A 83 1.28 -1.30 2.44
N ILE A 84 2.18 -2.04 1.81
CA ILE A 84 3.17 -1.48 0.89
C ILE A 84 2.95 -2.02 -0.51
N ALA A 85 3.11 -1.16 -1.52
CA ALA A 85 2.98 -1.54 -2.92
C ALA A 85 4.01 -0.80 -3.79
N ASN A 86 4.27 -1.34 -4.99
CA ASN A 86 4.95 -0.62 -6.04
C ASN A 86 4.07 0.52 -6.57
N HIS A 87 4.67 1.60 -7.10
CA HIS A 87 3.95 2.80 -7.51
C HIS A 87 4.22 3.17 -8.97
N ARG A 88 3.36 2.71 -9.87
CA ARG A 88 3.46 2.94 -11.32
C ARG A 88 2.46 3.95 -11.85
N CYS A 89 1.37 4.20 -11.11
CA CYS A 89 0.27 5.03 -11.56
C CYS A 89 -0.36 5.83 -10.41
N SER A 90 -0.94 6.98 -10.71
CA SER A 90 -1.65 7.81 -9.74
C SER A 90 -2.88 7.14 -9.12
N VAL A 91 -3.45 6.12 -9.76
CA VAL A 91 -4.60 5.37 -9.27
C VAL A 91 -4.26 4.09 -8.50
N ASP A 92 -2.97 3.77 -8.31
CA ASP A 92 -2.54 2.60 -7.53
C ASP A 92 -3.14 2.50 -6.13
N PRO A 93 -3.36 3.62 -5.38
CA PRO A 93 -4.03 3.54 -4.08
C PRO A 93 -5.41 2.88 -4.15
N PHE A 94 -6.13 3.02 -5.26
CA PHE A 94 -7.43 2.40 -5.43
C PHE A 94 -7.33 0.89 -5.56
N PHE A 95 -6.30 0.37 -6.21
CA PHE A 95 -6.08 -1.08 -6.33
C PHE A 95 -5.81 -1.72 -4.97
N VAL A 96 -5.00 -1.08 -4.14
CA VAL A 96 -4.77 -1.55 -2.77
C VAL A 96 -6.04 -1.42 -1.92
N GLN A 97 -6.84 -0.36 -2.13
CA GLN A 97 -8.12 -0.20 -1.44
C GLN A 97 -9.10 -1.33 -1.79
N LEU A 98 -9.09 -1.84 -3.04
CA LEU A 98 -9.95 -2.96 -3.46
C LEU A 98 -9.72 -4.23 -2.64
N VAL A 99 -8.46 -4.53 -2.30
CA VAL A 99 -8.09 -5.74 -1.55
C VAL A 99 -8.12 -5.55 -0.04
N SER A 100 -8.22 -4.32 0.45
CA SER A 100 -8.12 -4.03 1.89
C SER A 100 -9.37 -4.40 2.69
N GLY A 101 -10.55 -4.18 2.13
CA GLY A 101 -11.84 -4.42 2.80
C GLY A 101 -12.19 -3.45 3.94
N ARG A 102 -11.33 -2.48 4.23
CA ARG A 102 -11.55 -1.36 5.14
C ARG A 102 -10.69 -0.18 4.71
N ARG A 103 -10.96 1.01 5.29
CA ARG A 103 -10.22 2.23 4.96
C ARG A 103 -8.70 2.03 5.13
N VAL A 104 -7.96 2.44 4.12
CA VAL A 104 -6.50 2.58 4.15
C VAL A 104 -6.15 4.05 4.30
N HIS A 105 -5.37 4.39 5.32
CA HIS A 105 -4.87 5.74 5.54
C HIS A 105 -3.58 5.93 4.74
N TRP A 106 -3.72 6.55 3.57
CA TRP A 106 -2.61 6.75 2.65
C TRP A 106 -1.70 7.90 3.06
N MET A 107 -0.41 7.70 2.97
CA MET A 107 0.57 8.79 3.04
C MET A 107 0.66 9.45 1.66
N VAL A 108 0.21 10.71 1.58
CA VAL A 108 0.08 11.47 0.32
C VAL A 108 0.78 12.81 0.46
N ALA A 109 1.48 13.24 -0.58
CA ALA A 109 2.18 14.51 -0.59
C ALA A 109 1.26 15.69 -0.28
N GLY A 110 1.71 16.57 0.60
CA GLY A 110 0.92 17.68 1.17
C GLY A 110 0.40 18.68 0.15
N GLU A 111 1.08 18.80 -1.00
CA GLU A 111 0.63 19.68 -2.10
C GLU A 111 -0.76 19.29 -2.62
N TYR A 112 -1.10 17.99 -2.65
CA TYR A 112 -2.42 17.53 -3.12
C TYR A 112 -3.56 17.93 -2.18
N PHE A 113 -3.27 18.16 -0.90
CA PHE A 113 -4.27 18.63 0.07
C PHE A 113 -4.69 20.08 -0.14
N LYS A 114 -3.87 20.87 -0.88
CA LYS A 114 -4.16 22.26 -1.26
C LYS A 114 -5.00 22.34 -2.54
N HIS A 115 -5.07 21.27 -3.31
CA HIS A 115 -5.84 21.24 -4.54
C HIS A 115 -7.35 21.28 -4.24
N PHE A 116 -8.10 22.15 -4.94
CA PHE A 116 -9.53 22.41 -4.65
C PHE A 116 -10.40 21.15 -4.72
N LEU A 117 -10.12 20.24 -5.66
CA LEU A 117 -10.88 19.01 -5.86
C LEU A 117 -10.33 17.85 -5.00
N PHE A 118 -9.01 17.64 -4.99
CA PHE A 118 -8.41 16.49 -4.28
C PHE A 118 -8.33 16.72 -2.77
N GLY A 119 -8.13 17.95 -2.31
CA GLY A 119 -7.99 18.24 -0.89
C GLY A 119 -9.17 17.77 -0.04
N PRO A 120 -10.42 18.10 -0.38
CA PRO A 120 -11.60 17.58 0.33
C PRO A 120 -11.70 16.05 0.32
N ILE A 121 -11.41 15.43 -0.83
CA ILE A 121 -11.42 13.97 -0.99
C ILE A 121 -10.38 13.33 -0.07
N LEU A 122 -9.13 13.78 -0.11
CA LEU A 122 -8.05 13.25 0.72
C LEU A 122 -8.33 13.39 2.23
N ARG A 123 -8.93 14.51 2.63
CA ARG A 123 -9.37 14.71 4.02
C ARG A 123 -10.51 13.76 4.40
N SER A 124 -11.47 13.55 3.52
CA SER A 124 -12.55 12.58 3.70
C SER A 124 -12.02 11.15 3.89
N TYR A 125 -11.01 10.77 3.11
CA TYR A 125 -10.30 9.49 3.26
C TYR A 125 -9.38 9.43 4.47
N GLN A 126 -9.22 10.55 5.22
CA GLN A 126 -8.28 10.67 6.33
C GLN A 126 -6.85 10.31 5.92
N ALA A 127 -6.46 10.70 4.71
CA ALA A 127 -5.09 10.54 4.25
C ALA A 127 -4.13 11.36 5.12
N ILE A 128 -2.88 10.93 5.18
CA ILE A 128 -1.82 11.53 5.99
C ILE A 128 -1.00 12.45 5.08
N PRO A 129 -1.05 13.77 5.25
CA PRO A 129 -0.23 14.67 4.45
C PRO A 129 1.25 14.47 4.78
N THR A 130 2.10 14.32 3.76
CA THR A 130 3.54 14.17 3.92
C THR A 130 4.30 15.37 3.34
N ASN A 131 5.38 15.74 4.01
CA ASN A 131 6.33 16.71 3.49
C ASN A 131 7.46 15.98 2.74
N ARG A 132 7.70 16.38 1.49
CA ARG A 132 8.77 15.79 0.66
C ARG A 132 10.10 16.51 0.80
N ALA A 133 10.13 17.68 1.45
CA ALA A 133 11.30 18.54 1.55
C ALA A 133 12.24 18.19 2.71
N GLY A 134 12.20 16.96 3.24
CA GLY A 134 13.08 16.57 4.35
C GLY A 134 12.52 15.42 5.18
N VAL A 135 13.00 15.28 6.41
CA VAL A 135 12.55 14.24 7.35
C VAL A 135 11.18 14.63 7.91
N ASP A 136 10.14 13.97 7.45
CA ASP A 136 8.77 14.19 7.92
C ASP A 136 8.46 13.32 9.14
N THR A 137 8.81 13.83 10.32
CA THR A 137 8.54 13.14 11.58
C THR A 137 7.08 13.16 11.97
N THR A 138 6.33 14.19 11.57
CA THR A 138 4.92 14.36 11.95
C THR A 138 4.03 13.34 11.26
N SER A 139 4.15 13.20 9.94
CA SER A 139 3.38 12.20 9.20
C SER A 139 3.77 10.77 9.59
N THR A 140 5.07 10.54 9.82
CA THR A 140 5.58 9.25 10.31
C THR A 140 4.98 8.89 11.68
N LYS A 141 4.97 9.83 12.65
CA LYS A 141 4.33 9.60 13.96
C LYS A 141 2.84 9.31 13.82
N ARG A 142 2.14 10.03 12.94
CA ARG A 142 0.71 9.80 12.69
C ARG A 142 0.46 8.42 12.06
N ALA A 143 1.28 8.01 11.10
CA ALA A 143 1.22 6.68 10.49
C ALA A 143 1.39 5.57 11.53
N ILE A 144 2.41 5.70 12.40
CA ILE A 144 2.67 4.76 13.50
C ILE A 144 1.47 4.69 14.46
N ALA A 145 0.93 5.84 14.88
CA ALA A 145 -0.21 5.88 15.79
C ALA A 145 -1.46 5.22 15.21
N LEU A 146 -1.77 5.47 13.93
CA LEU A 146 -2.88 4.83 13.22
C LEU A 146 -2.68 3.33 13.09
N ALA A 147 -1.49 2.87 12.71
CA ALA A 147 -1.20 1.44 12.61
C ALA A 147 -1.35 0.74 13.97
N LYS A 148 -0.80 1.32 15.05
CA LYS A 148 -0.96 0.80 16.43
C LYS A 148 -2.41 0.78 16.90
N SER A 149 -3.24 1.73 16.47
CA SER A 149 -4.67 1.76 16.79
C SER A 149 -5.52 0.76 15.99
N GLY A 150 -4.89 -0.18 15.29
CA GLY A 150 -5.57 -1.22 14.54
C GLY A 150 -6.00 -0.78 13.13
N ARG A 151 -5.52 0.35 12.61
CA ARG A 151 -5.86 0.86 11.27
C ARG A 151 -4.90 0.32 10.21
N PHE A 152 -5.35 0.31 8.96
CA PHE A 152 -4.47 0.08 7.81
C PHE A 152 -3.84 1.39 7.37
N VAL A 153 -2.53 1.40 7.23
CA VAL A 153 -1.75 2.51 6.67
C VAL A 153 -1.18 2.06 5.35
N GLY A 154 -1.38 2.85 4.29
CA GLY A 154 -0.85 2.57 2.97
C GLY A 154 0.36 3.44 2.65
N MET A 155 1.39 2.85 2.11
CA MET A 155 2.60 3.53 1.66
C MET A 155 3.12 2.94 0.35
N PHE A 156 3.67 3.83 -0.47
CA PHE A 156 4.52 3.43 -1.57
C PHE A 156 5.97 3.67 -1.15
N PRO A 157 6.75 2.61 -0.88
CA PRO A 157 8.09 2.79 -0.33
C PRO A 157 9.06 3.48 -1.30
N GLU A 158 8.74 3.55 -2.59
CA GLU A 158 9.44 4.33 -3.60
C GLU A 158 9.31 5.86 -3.38
N GLY A 159 8.28 6.31 -2.67
CA GLY A 159 8.00 7.71 -2.35
C GLY A 159 7.59 8.58 -3.53
N ARG A 160 7.54 8.04 -4.74
CA ARG A 160 7.09 8.70 -5.98
C ARG A 160 6.61 7.68 -6.99
N ILE A 161 5.85 8.14 -8.00
CA ILE A 161 5.47 7.30 -9.13
C ILE A 161 6.74 6.92 -9.93
N ASN A 162 6.92 5.63 -10.14
CA ASN A 162 8.00 5.09 -10.96
C ASN A 162 7.66 5.23 -12.44
N ARG A 163 8.36 6.12 -13.11
CA ARG A 163 8.21 6.40 -14.55
C ARG A 163 9.35 5.81 -15.38
N THR A 164 10.23 5.03 -14.76
CA THR A 164 11.37 4.39 -15.41
C THR A 164 11.02 3.02 -15.98
N SER A 165 11.93 2.42 -16.73
CA SER A 165 11.84 1.04 -17.19
C SER A 165 12.08 0.04 -16.05
N SER A 166 12.78 0.45 -14.99
CA SER A 166 13.02 -0.40 -13.82
C SER A 166 11.68 -0.80 -13.19
N PRO A 167 11.49 -2.06 -12.80
CA PRO A 167 10.24 -2.51 -12.19
C PRO A 167 9.98 -1.87 -10.83
N LEU A 168 11.02 -1.47 -10.09
CA LEU A 168 10.95 -0.84 -8.79
C LEU A 168 12.05 0.22 -8.64
N LEU A 169 11.74 1.33 -7.96
CA LEU A 169 12.73 2.35 -7.57
C LEU A 169 13.37 2.00 -6.22
N THR A 170 14.41 2.74 -5.89
CA THR A 170 15.07 2.70 -4.59
C THR A 170 14.07 2.92 -3.45
N ILE A 171 14.09 2.03 -2.47
CA ILE A 171 13.20 2.06 -1.31
C ILE A 171 13.64 3.14 -0.31
N ARG A 172 12.70 3.99 0.07
CA ARG A 172 12.91 5.04 1.08
C ARG A 172 12.73 4.50 2.50
N PRO A 173 13.46 5.01 3.49
CA PRO A 173 13.44 4.47 4.86
C PRO A 173 12.11 4.68 5.60
N GLY A 174 11.21 5.55 5.10
CA GLY A 174 9.95 5.85 5.79
C GLY A 174 9.07 4.65 6.08
N ALA A 175 8.91 3.74 5.12
CA ALA A 175 8.12 2.51 5.30
C ALA A 175 8.76 1.58 6.36
N ALA A 176 10.09 1.44 6.33
CA ALA A 176 10.84 0.65 7.29
C ALA A 176 10.69 1.19 8.72
N ILE A 177 10.83 2.51 8.90
CA ILE A 177 10.65 3.18 10.21
C ILE A 177 9.23 2.96 10.74
N VAL A 178 8.20 3.08 9.90
CA VAL A 178 6.82 2.85 10.32
C VAL A 178 6.62 1.39 10.71
N ALA A 179 7.07 0.42 9.91
CA ALA A 179 6.94 -1.01 10.20
C ALA A 179 7.60 -1.37 11.54
N MET A 180 8.87 -1.00 11.71
CA MET A 180 9.66 -1.27 12.91
C MET A 180 9.03 -0.64 14.16
N ARG A 181 8.67 0.66 14.11
CA ARG A 181 8.17 1.37 15.30
C ARG A 181 6.71 1.09 15.62
N ALA A 182 5.91 0.71 14.64
CA ALA A 182 4.53 0.35 14.88
C ALA A 182 4.38 -1.08 15.42
N GLY A 183 5.32 -1.98 15.15
CA GLY A 183 5.25 -3.39 15.55
C GLY A 183 4.05 -4.11 14.92
N VAL A 184 3.58 -3.63 13.75
CA VAL A 184 2.45 -4.23 13.03
C VAL A 184 2.95 -5.01 11.82
N PRO A 185 2.17 -6.01 11.36
CA PRO A 185 2.51 -6.72 10.14
C PRO A 185 2.59 -5.78 8.94
N LEU A 186 3.54 -6.03 8.06
CA LEU A 186 3.68 -5.44 6.75
C LEU A 186 3.12 -6.41 5.71
N VAL A 187 2.20 -5.93 4.88
CA VAL A 187 1.58 -6.71 3.80
C VAL A 187 2.10 -6.18 2.48
N PRO A 188 2.89 -6.97 1.75
CA PRO A 188 3.36 -6.58 0.43
C PRO A 188 2.29 -6.82 -0.63
N ILE A 189 2.14 -5.84 -1.52
CA ILE A 189 1.19 -5.89 -2.64
C ILE A 189 1.94 -5.51 -3.90
N TRP A 190 1.81 -6.32 -4.94
CA TRP A 190 2.39 -6.06 -6.24
C TRP A 190 1.29 -5.75 -7.26
N ILE A 191 1.42 -4.64 -7.99
CA ILE A 191 0.44 -4.17 -8.97
C ILE A 191 1.07 -4.19 -10.34
N GLU A 192 0.44 -4.91 -11.27
CA GLU A 192 0.85 -5.02 -12.68
C GLU A 192 -0.25 -4.52 -13.60
N GLY A 193 0.14 -4.06 -14.79
CA GLY A 193 -0.81 -3.67 -15.81
C GLY A 193 -1.61 -2.42 -15.47
N ALA A 194 -1.19 -1.62 -14.47
CA ALA A 194 -1.84 -0.36 -14.13
C ALA A 194 -1.91 0.59 -15.33
N PRO A 195 -2.97 1.44 -15.43
CA PRO A 195 -3.09 2.40 -16.50
C PRO A 195 -1.86 3.33 -16.60
N ARG A 196 -1.35 3.60 -17.79
CA ARG A 196 -0.14 4.42 -17.99
C ARG A 196 -0.42 5.93 -18.04
N GLY A 197 -1.53 6.39 -17.46
CA GLY A 197 -1.90 7.80 -17.42
C GLY A 197 -0.97 8.62 -16.52
N TRP A 198 -0.54 9.78 -17.00
CA TRP A 198 0.32 10.71 -16.26
C TRP A 198 -0.45 11.48 -15.20
N GLU A 199 -1.69 11.82 -15.53
CA GLU A 199 -2.62 12.54 -14.67
C GLU A 199 -3.62 11.57 -14.04
N VAL A 200 -4.11 11.93 -12.84
CA VAL A 200 -5.12 11.11 -12.13
C VAL A 200 -6.36 10.90 -13.02
N TYR A 201 -6.79 11.94 -13.71
CA TYR A 201 -7.99 11.89 -14.56
C TYR A 201 -7.82 10.97 -15.76
N SER A 202 -6.69 11.06 -16.46
CA SER A 202 -6.42 10.21 -17.62
C SER A 202 -6.32 8.74 -17.23
N ALA A 203 -5.63 8.45 -16.13
CA ALA A 203 -5.49 7.09 -15.61
C ALA A 203 -6.83 6.50 -15.15
N LEU A 204 -7.71 7.32 -14.56
CA LEU A 204 -9.00 6.86 -14.03
C LEU A 204 -9.91 6.28 -15.11
N PHE A 205 -9.89 6.86 -16.31
CA PHE A 205 -10.76 6.45 -17.42
C PHE A 205 -10.04 5.62 -18.51
N MET A 206 -8.78 5.28 -18.29
CA MET A 206 -8.01 4.47 -19.24
C MET A 206 -8.27 2.98 -19.02
N PRO A 207 -8.71 2.23 -20.05
CA PRO A 207 -8.84 0.78 -19.96
C PRO A 207 -7.50 0.11 -19.65
N ALA A 208 -7.54 -0.91 -18.78
CA ALA A 208 -6.35 -1.66 -18.42
C ALA A 208 -6.71 -3.12 -18.08
N LYS A 209 -5.73 -3.98 -17.99
CA LYS A 209 -5.84 -5.30 -17.39
C LYS A 209 -4.89 -5.34 -16.19
N VAL A 210 -5.45 -5.14 -15.00
CA VAL A 210 -4.68 -5.00 -13.76
C VAL A 210 -4.66 -6.31 -13.00
N ARG A 211 -3.47 -6.74 -12.61
CA ARG A 211 -3.26 -7.88 -11.72
C ARG A 211 -2.70 -7.39 -10.39
N ILE A 212 -3.38 -7.73 -9.31
CA ILE A 212 -2.98 -7.39 -7.93
C ILE A 212 -2.54 -8.67 -7.24
N ILE A 213 -1.30 -8.74 -6.84
CA ILE A 213 -0.75 -9.88 -6.12
C ILE A 213 -0.55 -9.47 -4.67
N VAL A 214 -1.22 -10.17 -3.75
CA VAL A 214 -1.16 -9.90 -2.32
C VAL A 214 -0.34 -10.99 -1.63
N GLY A 215 0.83 -10.61 -1.11
CA GLY A 215 1.71 -11.50 -0.37
C GLY A 215 1.29 -11.66 1.10
N GLN A 216 1.90 -12.63 1.78
CA GLN A 216 1.66 -12.87 3.21
C GLN A 216 2.10 -11.69 4.08
N PRO A 217 1.42 -11.44 5.21
CA PRO A 217 1.88 -10.50 6.22
C PRO A 217 3.24 -10.94 6.79
N LYS A 218 4.17 -10.01 6.90
CA LYS A 218 5.51 -10.24 7.47
C LYS A 218 5.73 -9.30 8.66
N ARG A 219 6.43 -9.76 9.70
CA ARG A 219 6.81 -8.95 10.86
C ARG A 219 8.31 -8.72 10.88
N PHE A 220 8.71 -7.51 11.21
CA PHE A 220 10.13 -7.15 11.29
C PHE A 220 10.86 -7.95 12.38
N GLU A 221 10.23 -8.16 13.52
CA GLU A 221 10.79 -8.92 14.66
C GLU A 221 11.09 -10.39 14.31
N GLU A 222 10.21 -11.01 13.52
CA GLU A 222 10.41 -12.39 13.04
C GLU A 222 11.64 -12.48 12.12
N SER A 223 11.88 -11.46 11.29
CA SER A 223 13.04 -11.42 10.39
C SER A 223 14.37 -11.30 11.11
N LEU A 224 14.41 -10.61 12.26
CA LEU A 224 15.62 -10.52 13.09
C LEU A 224 15.96 -11.85 13.74
N GLN A 225 14.96 -12.65 14.13
CA GLN A 225 15.18 -13.98 14.69
C GLN A 225 15.70 -14.97 13.64
N GLU A 226 15.15 -14.96 12.44
CA GLU A 226 15.63 -15.77 11.31
C GLU A 226 17.07 -15.37 10.90
N GLY A 227 17.36 -14.07 10.82
CA GLY A 227 18.69 -13.55 10.52
C GLY A 227 19.73 -13.85 11.61
N SER A 228 19.33 -13.88 12.89
CA SER A 228 20.21 -14.21 14.01
C SER A 228 20.55 -15.69 14.08
N ALA A 229 19.64 -16.56 13.67
CA ALA A 229 19.90 -18.00 13.56
C ALA A 229 20.98 -18.31 12.50
N SER A 230 20.97 -17.55 11.38
CA SER A 230 21.98 -17.66 10.32
C SER A 230 23.31 -16.98 10.64
N ARG A 231 23.34 -16.02 11.59
CA ARG A 231 24.56 -15.27 11.98
C ARG A 231 25.31 -15.83 13.18
N LYS A 232 24.75 -16.80 13.89
CA LYS A 232 25.39 -17.35 15.12
C LYS A 232 26.77 -17.98 14.93
N ASP A 233 27.19 -18.23 13.69
CA ASP A 233 28.47 -18.87 13.42
C ASP A 233 29.66 -17.90 13.26
N ASN A 234 29.48 -16.56 13.35
CA ASN A 234 30.57 -15.62 12.98
C ASN A 234 30.67 -14.31 13.78
N ILE A 235 30.28 -14.22 15.05
CA ILE A 235 30.49 -12.96 15.79
C ILE A 235 31.22 -13.22 17.12
N CYS A 236 32.53 -12.92 17.11
CA CYS A 236 33.27 -12.50 18.30
C CYS A 236 32.71 -11.14 18.76
N LEU A 237 32.38 -11.07 20.06
CA LEU A 237 31.83 -9.92 20.75
C LEU A 237 32.84 -8.75 20.75
N GLU A 238 32.52 -7.66 20.08
CA GLU A 238 33.02 -6.34 20.45
C GLU A 238 31.90 -5.58 21.17
N GLU A 239 31.97 -5.51 22.49
CA GLU A 239 31.20 -4.67 23.37
C GLU A 239 31.71 -3.23 23.26
N SER A 240 30.90 -2.33 22.71
CA SER A 240 30.69 -0.92 23.00
C SER A 240 30.14 -0.17 21.79
N THR A 241 28.93 -0.45 21.39
CA THR A 241 28.23 0.42 20.42
C THR A 241 27.37 1.39 21.20
N ASP A 242 27.67 2.70 21.02
CA ASP A 242 26.83 3.81 21.50
C ASP A 242 25.39 3.60 21.04
N ALA A 243 24.42 4.03 21.84
CA ALA A 243 22.98 3.91 21.55
C ALA A 243 22.56 4.58 20.23
N SER A 244 23.33 5.54 19.73
CA SER A 244 23.15 6.15 18.41
C SER A 244 23.49 5.17 17.28
N SER A 245 24.59 4.46 17.38
CA SER A 245 25.04 3.45 16.42
C SER A 245 24.07 2.26 16.34
N GLN A 246 23.56 1.79 17.49
CA GLN A 246 22.55 0.73 17.52
C GLN A 246 21.24 1.15 16.85
N ARG A 247 20.79 2.40 17.05
CA ARG A 247 19.59 2.94 16.38
C ARG A 247 19.80 3.08 14.88
N LEU A 248 21.00 3.45 14.46
CA LEU A 248 21.34 3.56 13.06
C LEU A 248 21.29 2.18 12.39
N GLN A 249 21.96 1.19 12.98
CA GLN A 249 21.97 -0.18 12.48
C GLN A 249 20.56 -0.76 12.38
N ALA A 250 19.72 -0.59 13.40
CA ALA A 250 18.32 -1.06 13.37
C ALA A 250 17.49 -0.40 12.24
N ARG A 251 17.81 0.85 11.87
CA ARG A 251 17.17 1.52 10.73
C ARG A 251 17.64 0.95 9.39
N GLU A 252 18.94 0.68 9.26
CA GLU A 252 19.53 0.05 8.07
C GLU A 252 18.94 -1.35 7.86
N ASP A 253 18.89 -2.15 8.92
CA ASP A 253 18.30 -3.50 8.89
C ASP A 253 16.83 -3.46 8.49
N ALA A 254 16.06 -2.50 9.00
CA ALA A 254 14.64 -2.34 8.62
C ALA A 254 14.47 -1.91 7.16
N VAL A 255 15.35 -1.08 6.62
CA VAL A 255 15.32 -0.69 5.20
C VAL A 255 15.68 -1.89 4.31
N ALA A 256 16.72 -2.64 4.68
CA ALA A 256 17.13 -3.85 3.98
C ALA A 256 16.00 -4.89 3.97
N TRP A 257 15.32 -5.07 5.10
CA TRP A 257 14.17 -5.96 5.22
C TRP A 257 13.00 -5.55 4.31
N VAL A 258 12.58 -4.27 4.33
CA VAL A 258 11.50 -3.79 3.43
C VAL A 258 11.90 -3.95 1.98
N SER A 259 13.17 -3.68 1.64
CA SER A 259 13.69 -3.90 0.27
C SER A 259 13.60 -5.36 -0.13
N GLY A 260 14.00 -6.28 0.74
CA GLY A 260 13.87 -7.73 0.52
C GLY A 260 12.42 -8.18 0.31
N VAL A 261 11.49 -7.67 1.13
CA VAL A 261 10.06 -7.95 0.98
C VAL A 261 9.51 -7.45 -0.35
N MET A 262 9.94 -6.27 -0.82
CA MET A 262 9.53 -5.75 -2.13
C MET A 262 10.16 -6.50 -3.29
N GLN A 263 11.40 -6.99 -3.16
CA GLN A 263 12.04 -7.87 -4.16
C GLN A 263 11.32 -9.21 -4.29
N GLU A 264 10.90 -9.79 -3.17
CA GLU A 264 10.09 -11.01 -3.17
C GLU A 264 8.74 -10.78 -3.86
N SER A 265 8.12 -9.62 -3.64
CA SER A 265 6.89 -9.23 -4.34
C SER A 265 7.10 -9.09 -5.85
N LEU A 266 8.24 -8.57 -6.27
CA LEU A 266 8.65 -8.49 -7.66
C LEU A 266 8.78 -9.88 -8.28
N LYS A 267 9.42 -10.83 -7.59
CA LYS A 267 9.51 -12.25 -8.02
C LYS A 267 8.13 -12.90 -8.13
N MET A 268 7.23 -12.60 -7.19
CA MET A 268 5.84 -13.04 -7.28
C MET A 268 5.14 -12.53 -8.55
N GLY A 269 5.51 -11.36 -9.05
CA GLY A 269 5.07 -10.81 -10.32
C GLY A 269 5.64 -11.53 -11.55
N GLY A 270 6.64 -12.40 -11.38
CA GLY A 270 7.30 -13.09 -12.49
C GLY A 270 8.43 -12.29 -13.14
N HIS A 271 8.90 -11.22 -12.48
CA HIS A 271 10.03 -10.42 -12.95
C HIS A 271 11.36 -10.97 -12.42
N ALA A 272 12.41 -10.84 -13.24
CA ALA A 272 13.78 -11.12 -12.78
C ALA A 272 14.16 -10.16 -11.66
N THR A 273 14.96 -10.65 -10.72
CA THR A 273 15.45 -9.82 -9.60
C THR A 273 16.52 -8.89 -10.13
N GLU A 274 16.18 -7.62 -10.40
CA GLU A 274 17.17 -6.56 -10.53
C GLU A 274 17.59 -6.14 -9.13
N GLU A 275 18.86 -5.80 -8.93
CA GLU A 275 19.33 -5.21 -7.69
C GLU A 275 18.57 -3.90 -7.44
N ILE A 276 17.74 -3.90 -6.44
CA ILE A 276 17.06 -2.69 -6.00
C ILE A 276 18.08 -1.89 -5.20
N GLY A 277 18.50 -0.75 -5.76
CA GLY A 277 19.38 0.16 -5.02
C GLY A 277 18.74 0.57 -3.70
N ILE A 278 19.36 0.21 -2.58
CA ILE A 278 19.03 0.81 -1.28
C ILE A 278 19.47 2.27 -1.37
N ALA A 279 18.60 3.21 -1.01
CA ALA A 279 18.97 4.62 -0.96
C ALA A 279 20.24 4.71 -0.12
N GLY A 280 21.35 5.06 -0.79
CA GLY A 280 22.66 5.03 -0.16
C GLY A 280 22.72 5.92 1.09
N ARG A 281 23.79 5.78 1.86
CA ARG A 281 24.03 6.43 3.15
C ARG A 281 23.82 7.96 3.20
N GLN A 282 23.69 8.63 2.06
CA GLN A 282 23.43 10.08 1.94
C GLN A 282 22.17 10.59 2.70
N TRP A 283 21.27 9.71 3.15
CA TRP A 283 20.12 10.09 3.97
C TRP A 283 20.37 9.98 5.48
N LEU A 284 21.54 9.52 5.88
CA LEU A 284 21.93 9.37 7.28
C LEU A 284 22.64 10.61 7.79
N ASP A 285 23.19 11.42 6.88
CA ASP A 285 23.97 12.63 7.17
C ASP A 285 23.17 13.93 6.97
N SER A 286 21.88 13.85 6.63
CA SER A 286 20.91 14.95 6.51
C SER A 286 19.77 14.73 7.52
#